data_a19559a1495242fab431f9dab37c2382
#
_entry.id   a19559a1495242fab431f9dab37c2382
#
_cell.length_a   1.000
_cell.length_b   1.000
_cell.length_c   1.000
_cell.angle_alpha   90.00
_cell.angle_beta   90.00
_cell.angle_gamma   90.00
#
_symmetry.space_group_name_H-M   'P 1'
#
loop_
_entity.id
_entity.type
_entity.pdbx_description
1 polymer ?
#
loop_
_entity_poly.entity_id
_entity_poly.type
_entity_poly.pdbx_seq_one_letter_code
_entity_poly.pdbx_strand_id
1 'polypeptide(L)'
;LMTTEYVYLHRDMTSKDALDWIRKVGVVKETIYTCYVTEARKLIGYVTILDLVTADEDTVIESIMDTNVISVNTHEDREIVAKKFSKYDFLAMPVVDNENRIVGIITFDDVLDVIQEENEEDFSKMAAMQPTEGSYFKTPVLIHVKNRILWLLVLMLSATITGTLLTKYEESFQTIPLLVSFIPMLM
;
A
#
# COMPACT_ATOMS: atom_id res chain seq x y z
N LEU A 1 8.07 0.78 -6.88
CA LEU A 1 7.51 -0.30 -6.06
C LEU A 1 7.90 -1.72 -6.49
N MET A 2 8.45 -1.97 -7.63
CA MET A 2 8.69 -3.31 -8.13
C MET A 2 10.16 -3.49 -8.51
N THR A 3 10.77 -4.59 -8.05
CA THR A 3 12.11 -5.01 -8.49
C THR A 3 12.03 -6.23 -9.41
N THR A 4 13.02 -6.38 -10.31
CA THR A 4 13.18 -7.57 -11.16
C THR A 4 14.17 -8.57 -10.58
N GLU A 5 14.67 -8.29 -9.40
CA GLU A 5 15.72 -9.07 -8.73
C GLU A 5 15.14 -10.20 -7.87
N TYR A 6 14.42 -11.12 -8.48
CA TYR A 6 13.87 -12.31 -7.84
C TYR A 6 14.55 -13.58 -8.30
N VAL A 7 14.39 -14.67 -7.52
CA VAL A 7 14.85 -16.02 -7.91
C VAL A 7 13.71 -16.76 -8.60
N TYR A 8 13.99 -17.31 -9.77
CA TYR A 8 13.09 -18.23 -10.45
C TYR A 8 13.72 -19.63 -10.59
N LEU A 9 12.86 -20.62 -10.52
CA LEU A 9 13.20 -22.05 -10.65
C LEU A 9 12.37 -22.69 -11.77
N HIS A 10 12.84 -23.80 -12.30
CA HIS A 10 12.08 -24.62 -13.20
C HIS A 10 11.50 -25.82 -12.45
N ARG A 11 10.32 -26.28 -12.83
CA ARG A 11 9.59 -27.34 -12.12
C ARG A 11 10.29 -28.71 -12.12
N ASP A 12 11.13 -28.95 -13.12
CA ASP A 12 11.89 -30.19 -13.33
C ASP A 12 13.26 -30.24 -12.60
N MET A 13 13.65 -29.14 -11.96
CA MET A 13 14.86 -29.08 -11.13
C MET A 13 14.70 -29.94 -9.88
N THR A 14 15.82 -30.50 -9.38
CA THR A 14 15.86 -31.08 -8.04
C THR A 14 16.10 -30.03 -6.96
N SER A 15 15.80 -30.35 -5.69
CA SER A 15 16.11 -29.48 -4.54
C SER A 15 17.58 -29.08 -4.52
N LYS A 16 18.48 -30.02 -4.81
CA LYS A 16 19.94 -29.79 -4.89
C LYS A 16 20.27 -28.75 -5.99
N ASP A 17 19.73 -28.96 -7.21
CA ASP A 17 19.98 -28.06 -8.33
C ASP A 17 19.47 -26.66 -8.03
N ALA A 18 18.29 -26.54 -7.40
CA ALA A 18 17.70 -25.28 -6.98
C ALA A 18 18.55 -24.55 -5.93
N LEU A 19 19.04 -25.27 -4.92
CA LEU A 19 19.94 -24.68 -3.90
C LEU A 19 21.26 -24.24 -4.51
N ASP A 20 21.84 -25.04 -5.42
CA ASP A 20 23.08 -24.68 -6.11
C ASP A 20 22.88 -23.45 -7.03
N TRP A 21 21.71 -23.33 -7.65
CA TRP A 21 21.32 -22.14 -8.43
C TRP A 21 21.19 -20.91 -7.53
N ILE A 22 20.47 -21.04 -6.41
CA ILE A 22 20.30 -19.95 -5.44
C ILE A 22 21.64 -19.46 -4.89
N ARG A 23 22.59 -20.35 -4.59
CA ARG A 23 23.95 -19.99 -4.14
C ARG A 23 24.70 -19.13 -5.16
N LYS A 24 24.47 -19.38 -6.45
CA LYS A 24 25.14 -18.63 -7.55
C LYS A 24 24.51 -17.26 -7.77
N VAL A 25 23.18 -17.16 -7.73
CA VAL A 25 22.46 -15.94 -8.14
C VAL A 25 21.97 -15.12 -6.97
N GLY A 26 21.79 -15.70 -5.78
CA GLY A 26 21.11 -15.09 -4.64
C GLY A 26 21.77 -13.83 -4.08
N VAL A 27 23.10 -13.69 -4.26
CA VAL A 27 23.86 -12.53 -3.75
C VAL A 27 23.39 -11.20 -4.36
N VAL A 28 22.86 -11.24 -5.59
CA VAL A 28 22.38 -10.05 -6.32
C VAL A 28 20.84 -9.97 -6.38
N LYS A 29 20.16 -10.79 -5.61
CA LYS A 29 18.70 -10.84 -5.57
C LYS A 29 18.17 -10.13 -4.33
N GLU A 30 17.04 -9.48 -4.48
CA GLU A 30 16.34 -8.76 -3.40
C GLU A 30 15.97 -9.69 -2.24
N THR A 31 15.47 -10.87 -2.58
CA THR A 31 15.14 -11.91 -1.60
C THR A 31 15.36 -13.30 -2.18
N ILE A 32 15.72 -14.25 -1.30
CA ILE A 32 15.82 -15.68 -1.60
C ILE A 32 14.81 -16.51 -0.80
N TYR A 33 14.03 -15.87 0.10
CA TYR A 33 13.09 -16.58 0.97
C TYR A 33 11.99 -17.29 0.18
N THR A 34 11.53 -16.66 -0.89
CA THR A 34 10.51 -17.19 -1.80
C THR A 34 11.09 -17.26 -3.21
N CYS A 35 11.13 -18.47 -3.77
CA CYS A 35 11.58 -18.75 -5.12
C CYS A 35 10.36 -19.07 -5.99
N TYR A 36 10.22 -18.38 -7.11
CA TYR A 36 9.05 -18.53 -7.99
C TYR A 36 9.30 -19.59 -9.04
N VAL A 37 8.37 -20.53 -9.17
CA VAL A 37 8.45 -21.58 -10.18
C VAL A 37 7.78 -21.13 -11.46
N THR A 38 8.52 -21.19 -12.56
CA THR A 38 8.04 -20.69 -13.86
C THR A 38 8.17 -21.75 -14.94
N GLU A 39 7.19 -21.75 -15.87
CA GLU A 39 7.22 -22.51 -17.11
C GLU A 39 6.95 -21.57 -18.30
N ALA A 40 7.86 -21.50 -19.26
CA ALA A 40 7.80 -20.53 -20.35
C ALA A 40 7.53 -19.08 -19.88
N ARG A 41 8.16 -18.66 -18.79
CA ARG A 41 7.99 -17.37 -18.05
C ARG A 41 6.64 -17.20 -17.35
N LYS A 42 5.70 -18.13 -17.47
CA LYS A 42 4.45 -18.08 -16.70
C LYS A 42 4.69 -18.56 -15.28
N LEU A 43 4.09 -17.86 -14.34
CA LEU A 43 4.13 -18.22 -12.93
C LEU A 43 3.20 -19.42 -12.69
N ILE A 44 3.76 -20.54 -12.22
CA ILE A 44 3.02 -21.79 -11.98
C ILE A 44 3.01 -22.21 -10.51
N GLY A 45 3.92 -21.66 -9.70
CA GLY A 45 4.04 -22.01 -8.29
C GLY A 45 5.12 -21.19 -7.59
N TYR A 46 5.31 -21.49 -6.33
CA TYR A 46 6.45 -20.99 -5.55
C TYR A 46 6.95 -22.07 -4.58
N VAL A 47 8.19 -21.94 -4.15
CA VAL A 47 8.82 -22.79 -3.13
C VAL A 47 9.57 -21.85 -2.18
N THR A 48 9.50 -22.12 -0.88
CA THR A 48 10.29 -21.38 0.08
C THR A 48 11.69 -21.99 0.22
N ILE A 49 12.65 -21.17 0.67
CA ILE A 49 14.00 -21.70 0.98
C ILE A 49 13.93 -22.79 2.06
N LEU A 50 12.95 -22.72 2.96
CA LEU A 50 12.73 -23.73 3.99
C LEU A 50 12.36 -25.07 3.37
N ASP A 51 11.43 -25.09 2.41
CA ASP A 51 11.00 -26.30 1.71
C ASP A 51 12.18 -26.96 0.99
N LEU A 52 13.03 -26.14 0.33
CA LEU A 52 14.22 -26.64 -0.36
C LEU A 52 15.26 -27.25 0.58
N VAL A 53 15.45 -26.66 1.77
CA VAL A 53 16.46 -27.14 2.74
C VAL A 53 15.96 -28.38 3.48
N THR A 54 14.63 -28.52 3.66
CA THR A 54 14.04 -29.68 4.38
C THR A 54 13.72 -30.86 3.48
N ALA A 55 13.66 -30.67 2.16
CA ALA A 55 13.47 -31.75 1.20
C ALA A 55 14.75 -32.55 0.96
N ASP A 56 14.59 -33.79 0.54
CA ASP A 56 15.70 -34.62 0.10
C ASP A 56 16.33 -34.02 -1.18
N GLU A 57 17.65 -34.23 -1.36
CA GLU A 57 18.42 -33.64 -2.48
C GLU A 57 17.84 -33.94 -3.87
N ASP A 58 17.31 -35.18 -4.05
CA ASP A 58 16.77 -35.67 -5.31
C ASP A 58 15.27 -35.31 -5.51
N THR A 59 14.64 -34.62 -4.56
CA THR A 59 13.23 -34.22 -4.64
C THR A 59 13.02 -33.21 -5.74
N VAL A 60 12.08 -33.48 -6.65
CA VAL A 60 11.76 -32.57 -7.76
C VAL A 60 10.89 -31.41 -7.27
N ILE A 61 11.17 -30.20 -7.73
CA ILE A 61 10.48 -28.96 -7.35
C ILE A 61 8.96 -29.08 -7.56
N GLU A 62 8.51 -29.71 -8.65
CA GLU A 62 7.09 -29.90 -8.93
C GLU A 62 6.33 -30.63 -7.80
N SER A 63 7.00 -31.49 -7.04
CA SER A 63 6.36 -32.23 -5.95
C SER A 63 6.25 -31.46 -4.63
N ILE A 64 7.04 -30.42 -4.46
CA ILE A 64 7.08 -29.60 -3.22
C ILE A 64 6.59 -28.18 -3.41
N MET A 65 6.37 -27.73 -4.66
CA MET A 65 5.88 -26.37 -4.91
C MET A 65 4.42 -26.20 -4.51
N ASP A 66 4.09 -25.03 -3.99
CA ASP A 66 2.71 -24.60 -3.83
C ASP A 66 2.23 -23.94 -5.12
N THR A 67 1.12 -24.42 -5.66
CA THR A 67 0.51 -23.90 -6.89
C THR A 67 -0.51 -22.78 -6.63
N ASN A 68 -0.89 -22.57 -5.36
CA ASN A 68 -1.82 -21.50 -4.97
C ASN A 68 -1.09 -20.16 -4.79
N VAL A 69 -0.60 -19.61 -5.88
CA VAL A 69 0.18 -18.37 -5.86
C VAL A 69 -0.74 -17.16 -5.81
N ILE A 70 -0.62 -16.37 -4.76
CA ILE A 70 -1.24 -15.05 -4.70
C ILE A 70 -0.30 -14.06 -5.39
N SER A 71 -0.80 -13.43 -6.45
CA SER A 71 -0.04 -12.47 -7.26
C SER A 71 -0.77 -11.13 -7.39
N VAL A 72 -0.03 -10.15 -7.88
CA VAL A 72 -0.50 -8.81 -8.20
C VAL A 72 -0.39 -8.60 -9.70
N ASN A 73 -1.40 -7.97 -10.31
CA ASN A 73 -1.32 -7.58 -11.71
C ASN A 73 -0.58 -6.22 -11.83
N THR A 74 0.14 -6.02 -12.94
CA THR A 74 0.86 -4.76 -13.22
C THR A 74 -0.03 -3.51 -13.25
N HIS A 75 -1.34 -3.67 -13.42
CA HIS A 75 -2.32 -2.57 -13.45
C HIS A 75 -3.12 -2.44 -12.14
N GLU A 76 -2.80 -3.23 -11.14
CA GLU A 76 -3.51 -3.21 -9.87
C GLU A 76 -3.10 -1.97 -9.04
N ASP A 77 -4.09 -1.37 -8.39
CA ASP A 77 -3.89 -0.19 -7.57
C ASP A 77 -2.98 -0.49 -6.37
N ARG A 78 -2.07 0.44 -6.04
CA ARG A 78 -1.08 0.29 -4.98
C ARG A 78 -1.71 0.10 -3.58
N GLU A 79 -2.86 0.74 -3.33
CA GLU A 79 -3.59 0.59 -2.06
C GLU A 79 -4.15 -0.83 -1.92
N ILE A 80 -4.67 -1.42 -3.01
CA ILE A 80 -5.14 -2.79 -3.03
C ILE A 80 -3.99 -3.77 -2.80
N VAL A 81 -2.84 -3.51 -3.41
CA VAL A 81 -1.61 -4.29 -3.20
C VAL A 81 -1.20 -4.26 -1.73
N ALA A 82 -1.18 -3.08 -1.12
CA ALA A 82 -0.84 -2.90 0.30
C ALA A 82 -1.81 -3.69 1.22
N LYS A 83 -3.11 -3.67 0.92
CA LYS A 83 -4.11 -4.46 1.65
C LYS A 83 -3.89 -5.97 1.52
N LYS A 84 -3.45 -6.46 0.34
CA LYS A 84 -3.09 -7.88 0.16
C LYS A 84 -1.91 -8.27 1.04
N PHE A 85 -0.85 -7.47 1.08
CA PHE A 85 0.31 -7.73 1.94
C PHE A 85 -0.08 -7.83 3.41
N SER A 86 -0.84 -6.85 3.91
CA SER A 86 -1.32 -6.84 5.29
C SER A 86 -2.24 -8.01 5.63
N LYS A 87 -2.97 -8.54 4.65
CA LYS A 87 -3.90 -9.66 4.87
C LYS A 87 -3.21 -11.02 4.95
N TYR A 88 -2.11 -11.20 4.22
CA TYR A 88 -1.47 -12.50 4.04
C TYR A 88 -0.07 -12.59 4.66
N ASP A 89 0.42 -11.51 5.28
CA ASP A 89 1.74 -11.41 5.94
C ASP A 89 2.92 -11.81 5.02
N PHE A 90 2.85 -11.45 3.74
CA PHE A 90 3.90 -11.76 2.78
C PHE A 90 5.16 -10.91 2.99
N LEU A 91 6.34 -11.52 2.79
CA LEU A 91 7.62 -10.80 2.69
C LEU A 91 7.87 -10.26 1.29
N ALA A 92 7.39 -10.97 0.28
CA ALA A 92 7.44 -10.57 -1.12
C ALA A 92 6.28 -11.19 -1.89
N MET A 93 5.77 -10.48 -2.90
CA MET A 93 4.65 -10.94 -3.73
C MET A 93 5.01 -10.80 -5.21
N PRO A 94 4.73 -11.80 -6.05
CA PRO A 94 5.03 -11.75 -7.46
C PRO A 94 4.06 -10.84 -8.20
N VAL A 95 4.61 -10.06 -9.13
CA VAL A 95 3.85 -9.23 -10.06
C VAL A 95 3.79 -9.94 -11.41
N VAL A 96 2.59 -10.05 -11.95
CA VAL A 96 2.36 -10.71 -13.23
C VAL A 96 1.69 -9.78 -14.23
N ASP A 97 1.92 -10.06 -15.51
CA ASP A 97 1.20 -9.42 -16.60
C ASP A 97 -0.16 -10.11 -16.87
N ASN A 98 -0.90 -9.62 -17.88
CA ASN A 98 -2.19 -10.19 -18.25
C ASN A 98 -2.10 -11.63 -18.80
N GLU A 99 -0.91 -12.11 -19.14
CA GLU A 99 -0.66 -13.46 -19.62
C GLU A 99 -0.14 -14.38 -18.50
N ASN A 100 -0.18 -13.92 -17.24
CA ASN A 100 0.34 -14.60 -16.06
C ASN A 100 1.86 -14.84 -16.11
N ARG A 101 2.61 -13.98 -16.81
CA ARG A 101 4.07 -14.02 -16.80
C ARG A 101 4.59 -13.15 -15.68
N ILE A 102 5.53 -13.69 -14.91
CA ILE A 102 6.16 -12.92 -13.84
C ILE A 102 7.05 -11.84 -14.45
N VAL A 103 6.81 -10.58 -14.04
CA VAL A 103 7.56 -9.40 -14.48
C VAL A 103 8.44 -8.82 -13.37
N GLY A 104 8.16 -9.14 -12.13
CA GLY A 104 8.94 -8.70 -10.99
C GLY A 104 8.33 -9.16 -9.67
N ILE A 105 8.84 -8.60 -8.59
CA ILE A 105 8.30 -8.77 -7.24
C ILE A 105 8.14 -7.42 -6.57
N ILE A 106 7.23 -7.34 -5.61
CA ILE A 106 7.11 -6.25 -4.66
C ILE A 106 7.52 -6.81 -3.30
N THR A 107 8.30 -6.08 -2.53
CA THR A 107 8.75 -6.47 -1.19
C THR A 107 7.95 -5.73 -0.12
N PHE A 108 8.01 -6.24 1.11
CA PHE A 108 7.22 -5.69 2.22
C PHE A 108 7.65 -4.27 2.61
N ASP A 109 8.94 -3.97 2.54
CA ASP A 109 9.49 -2.64 2.81
C ASP A 109 8.95 -1.58 1.83
N ASP A 110 8.93 -1.87 0.52
CA ASP A 110 8.30 -1.01 -0.49
C ASP A 110 6.80 -0.76 -0.20
N VAL A 111 6.10 -1.79 0.30
CA VAL A 111 4.68 -1.69 0.64
C VAL A 111 4.46 -0.88 1.90
N LEU A 112 5.37 -0.94 2.89
CA LEU A 112 5.30 -0.09 4.09
C LEU A 112 5.35 1.38 3.73
N ASP A 113 6.19 1.77 2.78
CA ASP A 113 6.28 3.16 2.31
C ASP A 113 4.93 3.60 1.69
N VAL A 114 4.29 2.74 0.90
CA VAL A 114 2.95 3.02 0.35
C VAL A 114 1.89 3.17 1.43
N ILE A 115 1.87 2.26 2.41
CA ILE A 115 0.92 2.34 3.52
C ILE A 115 1.09 3.65 4.29
N GLN A 116 2.33 4.09 4.49
CA GLN A 116 2.60 5.36 5.14
C GLN A 116 2.12 6.55 4.30
N GLU A 117 2.43 6.56 3.00
CA GLU A 117 1.98 7.61 2.08
C GLU A 117 0.44 7.71 2.03
N GLU A 118 -0.27 6.59 1.90
CA GLU A 118 -1.74 6.55 1.89
C GLU A 118 -2.34 7.05 3.22
N ASN A 119 -1.75 6.62 4.36
CA ASN A 119 -2.20 7.11 5.66
C ASN A 119 -2.00 8.63 5.81
N GLU A 120 -0.87 9.18 5.37
CA GLU A 120 -0.59 10.62 5.40
C GLU A 120 -1.56 11.38 4.48
N GLU A 121 -1.88 10.83 3.31
CA GLU A 121 -2.88 11.39 2.39
C GLU A 121 -4.27 11.40 3.01
N ASP A 122 -4.70 10.29 3.63
CA ASP A 122 -6.00 10.17 4.28
C ASP A 122 -6.13 11.13 5.47
N PHE A 123 -5.11 11.24 6.32
CA PHE A 123 -5.08 12.23 7.40
C PHE A 123 -5.19 13.66 6.86
N SER A 124 -4.50 13.96 5.76
CA SER A 124 -4.57 15.27 5.14
C SER A 124 -5.97 15.56 4.61
N LYS A 125 -6.61 14.59 3.95
CA LYS A 125 -8.00 14.69 3.46
C LYS A 125 -8.99 14.88 4.61
N MET A 126 -8.85 14.12 5.70
CA MET A 126 -9.70 14.26 6.89
C MET A 126 -9.58 15.65 7.53
N ALA A 127 -8.38 16.23 7.51
CA ALA A 127 -8.14 17.59 7.99
C ALA A 127 -8.49 18.69 6.95
N ALA A 128 -9.12 18.30 5.82
CA ALA A 128 -9.41 19.18 4.68
C ALA A 128 -8.17 19.96 4.19
N MET A 129 -7.02 19.32 4.22
CA MET A 129 -5.74 19.83 3.71
C MET A 129 -5.37 19.11 2.43
N GLN A 130 -4.64 19.81 1.55
CA GLN A 130 -3.99 19.12 0.43
C GLN A 130 -2.76 18.35 0.96
N PRO A 131 -2.56 17.09 0.52
CA PRO A 131 -1.37 16.33 0.86
C PRO A 131 -0.11 17.11 0.50
N THR A 132 0.91 17.02 1.33
CA THR A 132 2.19 17.69 1.09
C THR A 132 3.20 16.62 0.70
N GLU A 133 3.79 16.74 -0.48
CA GLU A 133 4.88 15.85 -0.90
C GLU A 133 6.10 16.09 0.00
N GLY A 134 6.41 15.12 0.89
CA GLY A 134 7.57 15.12 1.75
C GLY A 134 7.28 15.32 3.25
N SER A 135 8.33 15.20 4.07
CA SER A 135 8.23 15.32 5.54
C SER A 135 7.68 16.67 5.97
N TYR A 136 6.66 16.68 6.83
CA TYR A 136 6.01 17.86 7.40
C TYR A 136 7.00 18.91 7.92
N PHE A 137 8.06 18.49 8.62
CA PHE A 137 9.06 19.39 9.21
C PHE A 137 10.03 20.01 8.18
N LYS A 138 10.14 19.44 6.98
CA LYS A 138 11.02 19.97 5.92
C LYS A 138 10.30 20.93 4.98
N THR A 139 8.96 20.98 5.04
CA THR A 139 8.16 21.81 4.16
C THR A 139 8.10 23.26 4.65
N PRO A 140 8.36 24.27 3.79
CA PRO A 140 8.28 25.68 4.16
C PRO A 140 6.88 26.07 4.64
N VAL A 141 6.80 26.91 5.66
CA VAL A 141 5.53 27.39 6.26
C VAL A 141 4.57 27.97 5.22
N LEU A 142 5.08 28.65 4.20
CA LEU A 142 4.27 29.22 3.13
C LEU A 142 3.47 28.17 2.32
N ILE A 143 4.03 26.99 2.14
CA ILE A 143 3.34 25.88 1.44
C ILE A 143 2.20 25.37 2.32
N HIS A 144 2.43 25.19 3.62
CA HIS A 144 1.37 24.83 4.56
C HIS A 144 0.24 25.85 4.59
N VAL A 145 0.56 27.12 4.59
CA VAL A 145 -0.45 28.21 4.51
C VAL A 145 -1.25 28.10 3.21
N LYS A 146 -0.57 27.94 2.07
CA LYS A 146 -1.22 27.81 0.77
C LYS A 146 -2.19 26.63 0.71
N ASN A 147 -1.80 25.48 1.26
CA ASN A 147 -2.61 24.26 1.26
C ASN A 147 -3.83 24.34 2.18
N ARG A 148 -3.83 25.27 3.15
CA ARG A 148 -4.93 25.47 4.11
C ARG A 148 -5.81 26.67 3.79
N ILE A 149 -5.30 27.67 3.06
CA ILE A 149 -5.98 28.97 2.92
C ILE A 149 -7.35 28.81 2.25
N LEU A 150 -7.47 27.94 1.28
CA LEU A 150 -8.74 27.71 0.57
C LEU A 150 -9.83 27.21 1.54
N TRP A 151 -9.48 26.23 2.39
CA TRP A 151 -10.40 25.69 3.39
C TRP A 151 -10.76 26.74 4.45
N LEU A 152 -9.79 27.52 4.93
CA LEU A 152 -10.01 28.59 5.87
C LEU A 152 -10.93 29.67 5.30
N LEU A 153 -10.82 30.00 4.00
CA LEU A 153 -11.73 30.93 3.34
C LEU A 153 -13.16 30.39 3.28
N VAL A 154 -13.34 29.11 3.01
CA VAL A 154 -14.65 28.45 3.02
C VAL A 154 -15.28 28.51 4.42
N LEU A 155 -14.50 28.21 5.46
CA LEU A 155 -14.95 28.31 6.86
C LEU A 155 -15.30 29.74 7.24
N MET A 156 -14.48 30.71 6.85
CA MET A 156 -14.73 32.13 7.11
C MET A 156 -16.04 32.62 6.43
N LEU A 157 -16.26 32.21 5.18
CA LEU A 157 -17.49 32.52 4.46
C LEU A 157 -18.70 31.88 5.14
N SER A 158 -18.60 30.63 5.52
CA SER A 158 -19.64 29.91 6.26
C SER A 158 -19.97 30.58 7.60
N ALA A 159 -18.93 30.93 8.37
CA ALA A 159 -19.10 31.65 9.64
C ALA A 159 -19.76 33.02 9.48
N THR A 160 -19.41 33.75 8.40
CA THR A 160 -20.03 35.04 8.09
C THR A 160 -21.52 34.89 7.75
N ILE A 161 -21.89 33.92 6.95
CA ILE A 161 -23.29 33.60 6.62
C ILE A 161 -24.06 33.25 7.89
N THR A 162 -23.50 32.36 8.71
CA THR A 162 -24.12 31.92 9.97
C THR A 162 -24.30 33.13 10.92
N GLY A 163 -23.28 33.98 11.07
CA GLY A 163 -23.33 35.16 11.90
C GLY A 163 -24.42 36.18 11.44
N THR A 164 -24.53 36.38 10.13
CA THR A 164 -25.58 37.27 9.58
C THR A 164 -27.00 36.72 9.77
N LEU A 165 -27.16 35.41 9.69
CA LEU A 165 -28.44 34.75 9.99
C LEU A 165 -28.78 34.86 11.48
N LEU A 166 -27.83 34.66 12.37
CA LEU A 166 -28.04 34.77 13.82
C LEU A 166 -28.45 36.19 14.20
N THR A 167 -27.76 37.23 13.69
CA THR A 167 -28.13 38.63 13.96
C THR A 167 -29.50 38.98 13.43
N LYS A 168 -29.90 38.45 12.27
CA LYS A 168 -31.23 38.69 11.69
C LYS A 168 -32.36 38.12 12.55
N TYR A 169 -32.11 37.02 13.27
CA TYR A 169 -33.10 36.33 14.11
C TYR A 169 -32.90 36.58 15.61
N GLU A 170 -32.06 37.52 16.01
CA GLU A 170 -31.71 37.82 17.40
C GLU A 170 -32.96 38.13 18.26
N GLU A 171 -33.93 38.89 17.74
CA GLU A 171 -35.20 39.16 18.44
C GLU A 171 -35.99 37.88 18.75
N SER A 172 -35.95 36.90 17.85
CA SER A 172 -36.61 35.60 18.06
C SER A 172 -35.91 34.80 19.14
N PHE A 173 -34.58 34.86 19.23
CA PHE A 173 -33.81 34.19 20.29
C PHE A 173 -34.04 34.80 21.67
N GLN A 174 -34.24 36.14 21.73
CA GLN A 174 -34.59 36.81 22.99
C GLN A 174 -35.98 36.39 23.48
N THR A 175 -36.92 36.15 22.59
CA THR A 175 -38.27 35.73 22.92
C THR A 175 -38.34 34.26 23.42
N ILE A 176 -37.47 33.41 22.91
CA ILE A 176 -37.44 31.99 23.28
C ILE A 176 -35.99 31.58 23.63
N PRO A 177 -35.54 31.82 24.89
CA PRO A 177 -34.15 31.54 25.30
C PRO A 177 -33.69 30.09 25.11
N LEU A 178 -34.64 29.16 25.07
CA LEU A 178 -34.37 27.75 24.90
C LEU A 178 -33.71 27.46 23.53
N LEU A 179 -33.98 28.29 22.49
CA LEU A 179 -33.40 28.13 21.16
C LEU A 179 -31.87 28.34 21.17
N VAL A 180 -31.34 29.16 22.07
CA VAL A 180 -29.91 29.41 22.21
C VAL A 180 -29.14 28.12 22.58
N SER A 181 -29.78 27.20 23.30
CA SER A 181 -29.18 25.91 23.70
C SER A 181 -28.90 24.98 22.51
N PHE A 182 -29.53 25.20 21.34
CA PHE A 182 -29.34 24.39 20.15
C PHE A 182 -28.22 24.92 19.24
N ILE A 183 -27.70 26.12 19.46
CA ILE A 183 -26.63 26.71 18.63
C ILE A 183 -25.38 25.81 18.59
N PRO A 184 -24.86 25.27 19.73
CA PRO A 184 -23.71 24.40 19.71
C PRO A 184 -23.94 23.04 18.98
N MET A 185 -25.20 22.67 18.76
CA MET A 185 -25.57 21.43 18.06
C MET A 185 -25.59 21.62 16.54
N LEU A 186 -25.67 22.88 16.07
CA LEU A 186 -25.73 23.24 14.64
C LEU A 186 -24.36 23.71 14.10
N MET A 187 -23.39 23.91 14.97
CA MET A 187 -21.98 24.22 14.63
C MET A 187 -21.12 22.98 14.60
#